data_d0b62e1ef095ca4afa9935215eee01ae
#
_entry.id   d0b62e1ef095ca4afa9935215eee01ae
#
_cell.length_a   1.000
_cell.length_b   1.000
_cell.length_c   1.000
_cell.angle_alpha   90.00
_cell.angle_beta   90.00
_cell.angle_gamma   90.00
#
_symmetry.space_group_name_H-M   'P 1'
#
loop_
_entity.id
_entity.type
_entity.pdbx_description
1 polymer ?
#
loop_
_entity_poly.entity_id
_entity_poly.type
_entity_poly.pdbx_seq_one_letter_code
_entity_poly.pdbx_strand_id
1 'polypeptide(L)'
;MKSLFFTLILFAGFSHALLAQIVGPEPLYKSRLLKSGDEERLIPIEVELKKRDLYLIVSSDGNASHDWSSWIEPEIVMKDGTTLDLTTLRWRTASNQVKRGQNYRGGPMMVAGKEYTKGLGTHAESFIWFRLPKGSTTLRAKIALDDGGALRDGELTPASVRFLVYDREPVGYDMTNDNFNLKSSNPQSLPAEQIAVPDDLEVTTWATSPMFLNPTNMDTDAKGRIWVAEGVNYRKNKNRRPEGDRIVVLEDTDNDGKADSSH
;
A
#
# COMPACT_ATOMS: atom_id res chain seq x y z
N MET A 1 -43.06 60.76 6.24
CA MET A 1 -42.45 59.54 6.82
C MET A 1 -42.01 58.65 5.67
N LYS A 2 -40.71 58.63 5.34
CA LYS A 2 -40.11 57.74 4.31
C LYS A 2 -39.39 56.64 5.03
N SER A 3 -39.90 55.41 4.87
CA SER A 3 -39.31 54.18 5.39
C SER A 3 -38.15 53.77 4.49
N LEU A 4 -36.95 53.65 5.07
CA LEU A 4 -35.75 53.20 4.40
C LEU A 4 -35.59 51.70 4.67
N PHE A 5 -35.80 50.88 3.66
CA PHE A 5 -35.51 49.46 3.72
C PHE A 5 -34.01 49.25 3.46
N PHE A 6 -33.29 48.78 4.48
CA PHE A 6 -31.91 48.27 4.32
C PHE A 6 -31.99 46.78 3.95
N THR A 7 -31.59 46.46 2.73
CA THR A 7 -31.42 45.09 2.28
C THR A 7 -30.00 44.67 2.65
N LEU A 8 -29.89 43.78 3.66
CA LEU A 8 -28.62 43.15 4.06
C LEU A 8 -28.37 41.99 3.09
N ILE A 9 -27.39 42.17 2.19
CA ILE A 9 -26.91 41.08 1.33
C ILE A 9 -25.84 40.34 2.13
N LEU A 10 -26.21 39.13 2.62
CA LEU A 10 -25.25 38.19 3.23
C LEU A 10 -24.46 37.51 2.11
N PHE A 11 -23.22 37.88 1.90
CA PHE A 11 -22.28 37.10 1.12
C PHE A 11 -21.85 35.88 1.94
N ALA A 12 -22.48 34.73 1.65
CA ALA A 12 -21.98 33.44 2.11
C ALA A 12 -20.70 33.14 1.31
N GLY A 13 -19.56 33.47 1.88
CA GLY A 13 -18.27 33.05 1.34
C GLY A 13 -18.15 31.54 1.50
N PHE A 14 -18.37 30.77 0.43
CA PHE A 14 -17.96 29.38 0.37
C PHE A 14 -16.43 29.33 0.38
N SER A 15 -15.83 29.19 1.58
CA SER A 15 -14.46 28.72 1.73
C SER A 15 -14.41 27.26 1.26
N HIS A 16 -14.09 27.04 0.00
CA HIS A 16 -13.61 25.74 -0.44
C HIS A 16 -12.26 25.51 0.24
N ALA A 17 -12.28 24.86 1.40
CA ALA A 17 -11.07 24.27 1.94
C ALA A 17 -10.61 23.22 0.91
N LEU A 18 -9.59 23.58 0.13
CA LEU A 18 -8.88 22.67 -0.73
C LEU A 18 -8.18 21.68 0.21
N LEU A 19 -8.83 20.54 0.48
CA LEU A 19 -8.18 19.40 1.08
C LEU A 19 -7.04 19.04 0.12
N ALA A 20 -5.82 19.44 0.49
CA ALA A 20 -4.63 18.97 -0.17
C ALA A 20 -4.56 17.46 0.10
N GLN A 21 -5.21 16.66 -0.75
CA GLN A 21 -4.87 15.26 -0.86
C GLN A 21 -3.35 15.24 -1.04
N ILE A 22 -2.66 14.49 -0.18
CA ILE A 22 -1.27 14.12 -0.45
C ILE A 22 -1.32 13.23 -1.68
N VAL A 23 -1.36 13.87 -2.84
CA VAL A 23 -1.33 13.18 -4.13
C VAL A 23 0.10 12.69 -4.28
N GLY A 24 0.31 11.41 -3.99
CA GLY A 24 1.58 10.75 -4.31
C GLY A 24 1.83 10.76 -5.81
N PRO A 25 3.02 10.39 -6.25
CA PRO A 25 3.30 10.29 -7.67
C PRO A 25 2.36 9.27 -8.30
N GLU A 26 1.75 9.62 -9.42
CA GLU A 26 1.01 8.67 -10.22
C GLU A 26 1.94 7.56 -10.73
N PRO A 27 1.48 6.31 -10.83
CA PRO A 27 2.27 5.25 -11.41
C PRO A 27 2.50 5.51 -12.90
N LEU A 28 3.67 5.14 -13.41
CA LEU A 28 3.95 5.13 -14.85
C LEU A 28 3.07 4.10 -15.58
N TYR A 29 2.71 3.03 -14.88
CA TYR A 29 1.81 2.00 -15.37
C TYR A 29 0.96 1.46 -14.22
N LYS A 30 -0.33 1.22 -14.51
CA LYS A 30 -1.29 0.57 -13.61
C LYS A 30 -2.13 -0.41 -14.44
N SER A 31 -2.08 -1.68 -14.11
CA SER A 31 -2.88 -2.69 -14.82
C SER A 31 -4.37 -2.57 -14.47
N ARG A 32 -5.20 -3.21 -15.28
CA ARG A 32 -6.51 -3.64 -14.79
C ARG A 32 -6.32 -4.61 -13.61
N LEU A 33 -7.36 -4.86 -12.86
CA LEU A 33 -7.38 -5.94 -11.90
C LEU A 33 -7.42 -7.28 -12.66
N LEU A 34 -6.42 -8.16 -12.44
CA LEU A 34 -6.40 -9.51 -12.96
C LEU A 34 -7.07 -10.43 -11.95
N LYS A 35 -8.01 -11.23 -12.39
CA LYS A 35 -8.76 -12.19 -11.56
C LYS A 35 -8.52 -13.63 -12.03
N SER A 36 -8.73 -14.58 -11.14
CA SER A 36 -8.58 -16.01 -11.43
C SER A 36 -9.43 -16.48 -12.61
N GLY A 37 -10.65 -15.93 -12.78
CA GLY A 37 -11.55 -16.27 -13.88
C GLY A 37 -11.31 -15.53 -15.19
N ASP A 38 -10.27 -14.68 -15.29
CA ASP A 38 -9.96 -13.99 -16.53
C ASP A 38 -9.41 -14.97 -17.57
N GLU A 39 -9.87 -14.86 -18.84
CA GLU A 39 -9.33 -15.62 -19.98
C GLU A 39 -7.85 -15.29 -20.20
N GLU A 40 -7.48 -14.03 -20.06
CA GLU A 40 -6.11 -13.55 -20.20
C GLU A 40 -5.55 -13.13 -18.84
N ARG A 41 -4.74 -14.00 -18.23
CA ARG A 41 -4.03 -13.75 -16.96
C ARG A 41 -2.55 -13.43 -17.13
N LEU A 42 -2.07 -13.31 -18.37
CA LEU A 42 -0.73 -12.91 -18.75
C LEU A 42 -0.80 -11.71 -19.71
N ILE A 43 -0.34 -10.55 -19.28
CA ILE A 43 -0.44 -9.30 -20.04
C ILE A 43 0.97 -8.76 -20.31
N PRO A 44 1.38 -8.59 -21.59
CA PRO A 44 2.63 -7.91 -21.90
C PRO A 44 2.53 -6.42 -21.60
N ILE A 45 3.60 -5.85 -21.07
CA ILE A 45 3.71 -4.43 -20.77
C ILE A 45 5.01 -3.85 -21.29
N GLU A 46 4.96 -2.60 -21.71
CA GLU A 46 6.12 -1.78 -22.03
C GLU A 46 5.93 -0.41 -21.37
N VAL A 47 6.89 -0.01 -20.52
CA VAL A 47 6.75 1.19 -19.66
C VAL A 47 7.99 2.05 -19.82
N GLU A 48 7.82 3.27 -20.31
CA GLU A 48 8.89 4.25 -20.41
C GLU A 48 9.33 4.72 -19.01
N LEU A 49 10.63 4.70 -18.76
CA LEU A 49 11.25 5.10 -17.49
C LEU A 49 11.88 6.49 -17.63
N LYS A 50 11.53 7.39 -16.72
CA LYS A 50 12.06 8.76 -16.69
C LYS A 50 13.19 8.93 -15.68
N LYS A 51 13.32 7.97 -14.75
CA LYS A 51 14.31 7.96 -13.67
C LYS A 51 14.96 6.59 -13.53
N ARG A 52 15.98 6.53 -12.66
CA ARG A 52 16.75 5.30 -12.41
C ARG A 52 16.18 4.46 -11.28
N ASP A 53 15.30 4.98 -10.47
CA ASP A 53 14.60 4.17 -9.49
C ASP A 53 13.42 3.47 -10.18
N LEU A 54 13.26 2.20 -9.93
CA LEU A 54 12.18 1.39 -10.45
C LEU A 54 11.53 0.65 -9.28
N TYR A 55 10.26 0.91 -9.08
CA TYR A 55 9.44 0.23 -8.09
C TYR A 55 8.39 -0.60 -8.80
N LEU A 56 8.45 -1.91 -8.60
CA LEU A 56 7.48 -2.89 -9.07
C LEU A 56 6.58 -3.25 -7.89
N ILE A 57 5.29 -3.01 -8.01
CA ILE A 57 4.32 -3.23 -6.93
C ILE A 57 3.22 -4.17 -7.41
N VAL A 58 2.83 -5.09 -6.56
CA VAL A 58 1.61 -5.89 -6.73
C VAL A 58 0.71 -5.63 -5.53
N SER A 59 -0.51 -5.19 -5.80
CA SER A 59 -1.53 -4.97 -4.78
C SER A 59 -2.73 -5.89 -4.96
N SER A 60 -3.36 -6.24 -3.86
CA SER A 60 -4.63 -6.95 -3.82
C SER A 60 -5.82 -6.00 -4.05
N ASP A 61 -7.01 -6.56 -4.16
CA ASP A 61 -8.29 -5.82 -4.15
C ASP A 61 -8.97 -5.94 -2.77
N GLY A 62 -8.19 -5.69 -1.72
CA GLY A 62 -8.66 -5.72 -0.32
C GLY A 62 -8.58 -7.08 0.36
N ASN A 63 -8.38 -8.17 -0.38
CA ASN A 63 -8.14 -9.51 0.17
C ASN A 63 -7.00 -10.19 -0.58
N ALA A 64 -5.84 -10.32 0.06
CA ALA A 64 -4.66 -10.92 -0.53
C ALA A 64 -4.66 -12.46 -0.55
N SER A 65 -5.78 -13.13 -0.26
CA SER A 65 -5.84 -14.60 -0.30
C SER A 65 -5.64 -15.12 -1.73
N HIS A 66 -4.65 -16.00 -1.91
CA HIS A 66 -4.31 -16.64 -3.18
C HIS A 66 -3.72 -15.71 -4.26
N ASP A 67 -3.32 -14.51 -3.93
CA ASP A 67 -2.84 -13.48 -4.87
C ASP A 67 -1.39 -13.73 -5.34
N TRP A 68 -1.12 -14.97 -5.85
CA TRP A 68 0.18 -15.31 -6.41
C TRP A 68 0.37 -14.60 -7.73
N SER A 69 1.44 -13.88 -7.86
CA SER A 69 1.70 -13.00 -8.99
C SER A 69 3.13 -13.13 -9.48
N SER A 70 3.34 -12.82 -10.74
CA SER A 70 4.66 -12.91 -11.35
C SER A 70 4.92 -11.79 -12.34
N TRP A 71 6.13 -11.24 -12.28
CA TRP A 71 6.72 -10.43 -13.34
C TRP A 71 7.52 -11.37 -14.22
N ILE A 72 6.96 -11.78 -15.37
CA ILE A 72 7.54 -12.75 -16.29
C ILE A 72 8.44 -12.04 -17.30
N GLU A 73 9.64 -12.60 -17.51
CA GLU A 73 10.64 -12.11 -18.47
C GLU A 73 10.89 -10.59 -18.35
N PRO A 74 11.09 -10.04 -17.13
CA PRO A 74 11.30 -8.61 -16.98
C PRO A 74 12.70 -8.22 -17.48
N GLU A 75 12.74 -7.26 -18.40
CA GLU A 75 13.99 -6.72 -18.94
C GLU A 75 13.97 -5.20 -18.99
N ILE A 76 15.15 -4.61 -18.92
CA ILE A 76 15.37 -3.17 -19.09
C ILE A 76 16.02 -2.92 -20.44
N VAL A 77 15.37 -2.13 -21.26
CA VAL A 77 15.96 -1.63 -22.52
C VAL A 77 16.86 -0.44 -22.18
N MET A 78 18.06 -0.46 -22.73
CA MET A 78 19.06 0.59 -22.58
C MET A 78 19.01 1.57 -23.75
N LYS A 79 19.55 2.77 -23.57
CA LYS A 79 19.60 3.83 -24.59
C LYS A 79 20.32 3.39 -25.89
N ASP A 80 21.26 2.45 -25.79
CA ASP A 80 22.00 1.89 -26.90
C ASP A 80 21.27 0.71 -27.60
N GLY A 81 20.05 0.40 -27.14
CA GLY A 81 19.23 -0.68 -27.68
C GLY A 81 19.51 -2.06 -27.08
N THR A 82 20.52 -2.20 -26.23
CA THR A 82 20.75 -3.47 -25.50
C THR A 82 19.71 -3.70 -24.43
N THR A 83 19.55 -4.94 -23.97
CA THR A 83 18.63 -5.30 -22.89
C THR A 83 19.38 -5.91 -21.72
N LEU A 84 18.88 -5.64 -20.52
CA LEU A 84 19.34 -6.21 -19.26
C LEU A 84 18.22 -7.03 -18.64
N ASP A 85 18.52 -8.27 -18.29
CA ASP A 85 17.61 -9.12 -17.53
C ASP A 85 17.46 -8.58 -16.11
N LEU A 86 16.25 -8.11 -15.77
CA LEU A 86 15.99 -7.53 -14.43
C LEU A 86 16.13 -8.58 -13.33
N THR A 87 15.94 -9.87 -13.63
CA THR A 87 16.10 -10.95 -12.65
C THR A 87 17.54 -11.12 -12.18
N THR A 88 18.52 -10.65 -12.96
CA THR A 88 19.95 -10.72 -12.60
C THR A 88 20.43 -9.51 -11.78
N LEU A 89 19.67 -8.41 -11.81
CA LEU A 89 20.02 -7.19 -11.09
C LEU A 89 19.76 -7.36 -9.59
N ARG A 90 20.64 -6.76 -8.79
CA ARG A 90 20.43 -6.66 -7.34
C ARG A 90 19.35 -5.61 -7.05
N TRP A 91 18.29 -5.98 -6.37
CA TRP A 91 17.35 -5.01 -5.81
C TRP A 91 17.93 -4.30 -4.58
N ARG A 92 17.45 -3.09 -4.31
CA ARG A 92 17.76 -2.33 -3.11
C ARG A 92 17.04 -2.91 -1.91
N THR A 93 15.76 -3.17 -2.10
CA THR A 93 14.91 -3.87 -1.14
C THR A 93 13.74 -4.54 -1.86
N ALA A 94 13.17 -5.56 -1.27
CA ALA A 94 12.01 -6.27 -1.79
C ALA A 94 11.26 -6.93 -0.63
N SER A 95 9.98 -7.21 -0.83
CA SER A 95 9.21 -8.04 0.09
C SER A 95 9.82 -9.43 0.22
N ASN A 96 9.76 -10.03 1.41
CA ASN A 96 10.31 -11.36 1.72
C ASN A 96 9.84 -12.49 0.81
N GLN A 97 8.73 -12.29 0.15
CA GLN A 97 8.06 -13.31 -0.68
C GLN A 97 8.55 -13.32 -2.13
N VAL A 98 9.43 -12.38 -2.51
CA VAL A 98 9.93 -12.29 -3.89
C VAL A 98 10.98 -13.36 -4.16
N LYS A 99 10.76 -14.15 -5.21
CA LYS A 99 11.66 -15.22 -5.66
C LYS A 99 12.03 -15.06 -7.14
N ARG A 100 13.28 -15.36 -7.46
CA ARG A 100 13.77 -15.38 -8.83
C ARG A 100 13.54 -16.73 -9.48
N GLY A 101 12.96 -16.77 -10.67
CA GLY A 101 12.73 -17.98 -11.46
C GLY A 101 11.72 -18.95 -10.85
N GLN A 102 11.03 -18.54 -9.81
CA GLN A 102 10.09 -19.36 -9.05
C GLN A 102 8.85 -18.53 -8.66
N ASN A 103 7.71 -19.20 -8.45
CA ASN A 103 6.57 -18.57 -7.81
C ASN A 103 6.84 -18.31 -6.32
N TYR A 104 5.95 -17.60 -5.64
CA TYR A 104 6.19 -17.19 -4.26
C TYR A 104 6.37 -18.38 -3.29
N ARG A 105 5.87 -19.57 -3.60
CA ARG A 105 6.04 -20.80 -2.81
C ARG A 105 7.36 -21.51 -3.10
N GLY A 106 8.07 -21.15 -4.18
CA GLY A 106 9.32 -21.78 -4.59
C GLY A 106 9.14 -22.91 -5.60
N GLY A 107 7.96 -23.06 -6.16
CA GLY A 107 7.67 -23.93 -7.30
C GLY A 107 7.84 -23.18 -8.64
N PRO A 108 7.53 -23.84 -9.76
CA PRO A 108 7.55 -23.20 -11.07
C PRO A 108 6.51 -22.08 -11.16
N MET A 109 6.82 -21.01 -11.90
CA MET A 109 5.82 -20.00 -12.27
C MET A 109 4.98 -20.56 -13.41
N MET A 110 3.67 -20.69 -13.17
CA MET A 110 2.73 -21.27 -14.13
C MET A 110 1.64 -20.26 -14.48
N VAL A 111 1.36 -20.07 -15.76
CA VAL A 111 0.26 -19.21 -16.21
C VAL A 111 -0.46 -19.88 -17.37
N ALA A 112 -1.75 -20.13 -17.22
CA ALA A 112 -2.58 -20.83 -18.21
C ALA A 112 -1.97 -22.18 -18.65
N GLY A 113 -1.44 -22.97 -17.68
CA GLY A 113 -0.80 -24.25 -17.91
C GLY A 113 0.60 -24.20 -18.51
N LYS A 114 1.14 -23.00 -18.77
CA LYS A 114 2.50 -22.84 -19.32
C LYS A 114 3.47 -22.46 -18.22
N GLU A 115 4.63 -23.14 -18.19
CA GLU A 115 5.73 -22.85 -17.28
C GLU A 115 6.60 -21.70 -17.79
N TYR A 116 7.07 -20.87 -16.86
CA TYR A 116 8.04 -19.79 -17.07
C TYR A 116 9.16 -19.90 -16.06
N THR A 117 10.40 -19.95 -16.54
CA THR A 117 11.61 -20.10 -15.72
C THR A 117 12.30 -18.77 -15.45
N LYS A 118 11.97 -17.73 -16.21
CA LYS A 118 12.55 -16.39 -16.08
C LYS A 118 11.51 -15.40 -15.57
N GLY A 119 11.70 -14.88 -14.36
CA GLY A 119 10.78 -13.91 -13.77
C GLY A 119 11.01 -13.70 -12.28
N LEU A 120 10.13 -12.91 -11.72
CA LEU A 120 10.08 -12.60 -10.28
C LEU A 120 8.70 -12.98 -9.77
N GLY A 121 8.59 -14.12 -9.09
CA GLY A 121 7.35 -14.54 -8.47
C GLY A 121 7.20 -13.89 -7.10
N THR A 122 5.98 -13.50 -6.78
CA THR A 122 5.63 -12.84 -5.53
C THR A 122 4.17 -13.10 -5.14
N HIS A 123 3.72 -12.45 -4.10
CA HIS A 123 2.35 -12.49 -3.60
C HIS A 123 1.93 -11.07 -3.23
N ALA A 124 0.71 -10.65 -3.52
CA ALA A 124 0.23 -9.37 -3.03
C ALA A 124 0.07 -9.41 -1.50
N GLU A 125 0.36 -8.39 -0.78
CA GLU A 125 0.95 -7.11 -1.17
C GLU A 125 2.45 -7.29 -1.31
N SER A 126 3.03 -6.77 -2.38
CA SER A 126 4.48 -6.85 -2.55
C SER A 126 5.07 -5.68 -3.32
N PHE A 127 6.35 -5.46 -3.08
CA PHE A 127 7.13 -4.48 -3.81
C PHE A 127 8.53 -5.01 -4.09
N ILE A 128 9.18 -4.43 -5.13
CA ILE A 128 10.60 -4.61 -5.42
C ILE A 128 11.15 -3.26 -5.86
N TRP A 129 12.20 -2.78 -5.21
CA TRP A 129 12.89 -1.55 -5.59
C TRP A 129 14.25 -1.84 -6.18
N PHE A 130 14.46 -1.38 -7.40
CA PHE A 130 15.74 -1.40 -8.11
C PHE A 130 16.30 0.01 -8.28
N ARG A 131 17.63 0.12 -8.20
CA ARG A 131 18.35 1.25 -8.73
C ARG A 131 18.98 0.83 -10.05
N LEU A 132 18.41 1.28 -11.16
CA LEU A 132 18.80 0.87 -12.50
C LEU A 132 20.14 1.49 -12.94
N PRO A 133 20.87 0.86 -13.87
CA PRO A 133 22.04 1.43 -14.51
C PRO A 133 21.73 2.77 -15.21
N LYS A 134 22.76 3.57 -15.44
CA LYS A 134 22.62 4.80 -16.24
C LYS A 134 22.32 4.41 -17.70
N GLY A 135 21.34 5.07 -18.30
CA GLY A 135 20.94 4.77 -19.69
C GLY A 135 19.77 3.79 -19.81
N SER A 136 19.16 3.35 -18.70
CA SER A 136 17.88 2.61 -18.71
C SER A 136 16.77 3.51 -19.23
N THR A 137 15.97 3.01 -20.18
CA THR A 137 14.90 3.77 -20.85
C THR A 137 13.53 3.15 -20.70
N THR A 138 13.45 1.82 -20.72
CA THR A 138 12.15 1.15 -20.77
C THR A 138 12.18 -0.15 -19.99
N LEU A 139 11.11 -0.42 -19.25
CA LEU A 139 10.80 -1.74 -18.68
C LEU A 139 9.92 -2.49 -19.67
N ARG A 140 10.32 -3.69 -20.07
CA ARG A 140 9.48 -4.69 -20.73
C ARG A 140 9.28 -5.87 -19.83
N ALA A 141 8.06 -6.36 -19.72
CA ALA A 141 7.73 -7.54 -18.92
C ALA A 141 6.39 -8.11 -19.36
N LYS A 142 6.04 -9.28 -18.84
CA LYS A 142 4.66 -9.75 -18.80
C LYS A 142 4.24 -9.83 -17.33
N ILE A 143 3.10 -9.26 -17.00
CA ILE A 143 2.51 -9.37 -15.67
C ILE A 143 1.51 -10.51 -15.65
N ALA A 144 1.48 -11.27 -14.56
CA ALA A 144 0.64 -12.47 -14.53
C ALA A 144 0.11 -12.79 -13.13
N LEU A 145 -1.13 -13.29 -13.09
CA LEU A 145 -1.68 -14.04 -11.97
C LEU A 145 -1.31 -15.52 -12.19
N ASP A 146 -0.51 -16.08 -11.27
CA ASP A 146 0.00 -17.44 -11.32
C ASP A 146 -1.12 -18.48 -11.13
N ASP A 147 -1.01 -19.62 -11.82
CA ASP A 147 -2.00 -20.71 -11.71
C ASP A 147 -2.12 -21.26 -10.30
N GLY A 148 -1.03 -21.29 -9.54
CA GLY A 148 -1.04 -21.72 -8.14
C GLY A 148 -1.82 -20.79 -7.20
N GLY A 149 -2.06 -19.54 -7.62
CA GLY A 149 -2.97 -18.62 -6.96
C GLY A 149 -4.37 -18.68 -7.56
N ALA A 150 -4.49 -18.74 -8.88
CA ALA A 150 -5.76 -18.70 -9.58
C ALA A 150 -6.61 -19.96 -9.42
N LEU A 151 -5.97 -21.12 -9.24
CA LEU A 151 -6.63 -22.43 -9.18
C LEU A 151 -6.27 -23.16 -7.90
N ARG A 152 -7.25 -23.80 -7.28
CA ARG A 152 -7.06 -24.72 -6.17
C ARG A 152 -7.98 -25.92 -6.33
N ASP A 153 -7.41 -27.11 -6.35
CA ASP A 153 -8.14 -28.37 -6.54
C ASP A 153 -9.04 -28.39 -7.80
N GLY A 154 -8.60 -27.66 -8.86
CA GLY A 154 -9.32 -27.51 -10.12
C GLY A 154 -10.39 -26.40 -10.15
N GLU A 155 -10.63 -25.73 -9.04
CA GLU A 155 -11.60 -24.65 -8.93
C GLU A 155 -10.93 -23.27 -8.92
N LEU A 156 -11.64 -22.24 -9.40
CA LEU A 156 -11.19 -20.86 -9.36
C LEU A 156 -11.19 -20.34 -7.90
N THR A 157 -10.10 -19.69 -7.53
CA THR A 157 -9.96 -19.01 -6.24
C THR A 157 -10.50 -17.57 -6.32
N PRO A 158 -10.66 -16.85 -5.20
CA PRO A 158 -10.99 -15.43 -5.20
C PRO A 158 -9.79 -14.53 -5.52
N ALA A 159 -8.66 -15.08 -6.03
CA ALA A 159 -7.46 -14.30 -6.29
C ALA A 159 -7.70 -13.12 -7.23
N SER A 160 -7.14 -11.97 -6.86
CA SER A 160 -7.19 -10.75 -7.66
C SER A 160 -5.99 -9.86 -7.40
N VAL A 161 -5.27 -9.48 -8.46
CA VAL A 161 -4.04 -8.70 -8.36
C VAL A 161 -4.00 -7.52 -9.32
N ARG A 162 -3.35 -6.46 -8.91
CA ARG A 162 -3.05 -5.29 -9.72
C ARG A 162 -1.57 -5.00 -9.70
N PHE A 163 -1.00 -4.72 -10.86
CA PHE A 163 0.41 -4.39 -11.02
C PHE A 163 0.57 -2.89 -11.23
N LEU A 164 1.56 -2.31 -10.54
CA LEU A 164 1.90 -0.89 -10.67
C LEU A 164 3.41 -0.75 -10.85
N VAL A 165 3.80 0.20 -11.70
CA VAL A 165 5.20 0.56 -11.94
C VAL A 165 5.38 2.03 -11.64
N TYR A 166 6.42 2.35 -10.84
CA TYR A 166 6.81 3.73 -10.54
C TYR A 166 8.30 3.93 -10.80
N ASP A 167 8.72 5.14 -11.13
CA ASP A 167 10.12 5.56 -11.24
C ASP A 167 10.57 6.51 -10.14
N ARG A 168 9.73 6.67 -9.13
CA ARG A 168 9.99 7.41 -7.89
C ARG A 168 9.26 6.72 -6.75
N GLU A 169 9.70 6.96 -5.53
CA GLU A 169 9.11 6.34 -4.35
C GLU A 169 7.60 6.62 -4.29
N PRO A 170 6.76 5.58 -4.32
CA PRO A 170 5.32 5.75 -4.20
C PRO A 170 4.96 6.16 -2.77
N VAL A 171 4.01 7.08 -2.63
CA VAL A 171 3.45 7.45 -1.33
C VAL A 171 2.44 6.42 -0.88
N GLY A 172 2.41 6.13 0.41
CA GLY A 172 1.46 5.15 0.98
C GLY A 172 2.01 3.74 1.11
N TYR A 173 3.26 3.48 0.71
CA TYR A 173 3.90 2.18 0.82
C TYR A 173 5.10 2.24 1.78
N ASP A 174 5.16 1.35 2.77
CA ASP A 174 6.32 1.22 3.64
C ASP A 174 7.38 0.33 2.98
N MET A 175 8.35 0.97 2.34
CA MET A 175 9.43 0.29 1.62
C MET A 175 10.56 -0.17 2.53
N THR A 176 10.48 0.09 3.83
CA THR A 176 11.53 -0.25 4.81
C THR A 176 11.26 -1.57 5.51
N ASN A 177 10.05 -2.10 5.38
CA ASN A 177 9.61 -3.26 6.13
C ASN A 177 9.49 -4.50 5.24
N ASP A 178 10.06 -5.61 5.69
CA ASP A 178 9.98 -6.93 5.05
C ASP A 178 8.54 -7.47 4.92
N ASN A 179 7.62 -6.92 5.68
CA ASN A 179 6.19 -7.08 5.48
C ASN A 179 5.69 -5.82 4.78
N PHE A 180 5.57 -5.89 3.47
CA PHE A 180 4.84 -4.90 2.72
C PHE A 180 3.39 -4.84 3.23
N ASN A 181 3.21 -4.00 4.21
CA ASN A 181 1.93 -3.41 4.43
C ASN A 181 1.95 -2.14 3.60
N LEU A 182 0.93 -1.92 2.78
CA LEU A 182 0.54 -0.56 2.47
C LEU A 182 0.91 0.24 3.71
N LYS A 183 1.85 1.20 3.61
CA LYS A 183 1.87 2.25 4.61
C LYS A 183 0.42 2.61 4.65
N SER A 184 -0.25 2.04 5.63
CA SER A 184 -1.56 2.50 5.96
C SER A 184 -1.35 3.99 5.90
N SER A 185 -1.73 4.57 4.75
CA SER A 185 -1.72 6.00 4.56
C SER A 185 -2.50 6.42 5.76
N ASN A 186 -1.74 6.62 6.82
CA ASN A 186 -2.21 6.73 8.18
C ASN A 186 -3.67 6.31 8.17
N PRO A 187 -4.16 5.16 8.68
CA PRO A 187 -5.55 4.84 8.50
C PRO A 187 -6.17 6.16 8.82
N GLN A 188 -6.51 6.85 7.76
CA GLN A 188 -7.03 8.18 7.96
C GLN A 188 -8.12 7.85 8.91
N SER A 189 -7.91 8.16 10.15
CA SER A 189 -8.98 8.13 11.10
C SER A 189 -10.14 8.60 10.28
N LEU A 190 -11.07 7.70 9.99
CA LEU A 190 -12.23 8.05 9.16
C LEU A 190 -12.55 9.43 9.65
N PRO A 191 -12.47 10.49 8.81
CA PRO A 191 -12.64 11.84 9.31
C PRO A 191 -13.84 11.78 10.22
N ALA A 192 -13.76 12.30 11.44
CA ALA A 192 -14.82 12.12 12.43
C ALA A 192 -16.20 12.34 11.82
N GLU A 193 -16.27 13.22 10.80
CA GLU A 193 -17.43 13.55 9.99
C GLU A 193 -17.98 12.39 9.14
N GLN A 194 -17.20 11.33 8.91
CA GLN A 194 -17.64 10.13 8.17
C GLN A 194 -18.19 9.03 9.08
N ILE A 195 -18.11 9.22 10.39
CA ILE A 195 -18.67 8.28 11.36
C ILE A 195 -20.11 8.71 11.65
N ALA A 196 -21.08 7.94 11.15
CA ALA A 196 -22.48 8.20 11.44
C ALA A 196 -22.78 7.91 12.90
N VAL A 197 -23.22 8.93 13.63
CA VAL A 197 -23.69 8.85 15.02
C VAL A 197 -25.08 9.47 15.14
N PRO A 198 -25.86 9.17 16.18
CA PRO A 198 -27.08 9.89 16.51
C PRO A 198 -26.86 11.40 16.61
N ASP A 199 -27.91 12.19 16.37
CA ASP A 199 -27.84 13.66 16.31
C ASP A 199 -27.41 14.32 17.62
N ASP A 200 -27.50 13.61 18.74
CA ASP A 200 -27.10 14.05 20.10
C ASP A 200 -25.67 13.64 20.46
N LEU A 201 -24.92 13.02 19.55
CA LEU A 201 -23.54 12.62 19.74
C LEU A 201 -22.61 13.28 18.72
N GLU A 202 -21.40 13.58 19.17
CA GLU A 202 -20.31 14.08 18.34
C GLU A 202 -19.12 13.11 18.36
N VAL A 203 -18.47 12.94 17.22
CA VAL A 203 -17.23 12.16 17.11
C VAL A 203 -16.06 13.08 16.83
N THR A 204 -15.06 13.03 17.68
CA THR A 204 -13.82 13.77 17.52
C THR A 204 -12.62 12.82 17.49
N THR A 205 -11.58 13.16 16.74
CA THR A 205 -10.31 12.43 16.79
C THR A 205 -9.51 12.91 17.98
N TRP A 206 -9.36 12.06 19.00
CA TRP A 206 -8.66 12.40 20.24
C TRP A 206 -7.15 12.08 20.17
N ALA A 207 -6.74 10.97 19.55
CA ALA A 207 -5.34 10.60 19.37
C ALA A 207 -5.14 9.79 18.09
N THR A 208 -3.95 9.89 17.47
CA THR A 208 -3.57 9.14 16.26
C THR A 208 -2.12 8.66 16.34
N SER A 209 -1.72 7.73 15.46
CA SER A 209 -0.31 7.44 15.25
C SER A 209 0.44 8.72 14.83
N PRO A 210 1.67 8.94 15.30
CA PRO A 210 2.57 7.95 15.92
C PRO A 210 2.51 7.89 17.46
N MET A 211 1.56 8.53 18.13
CA MET A 211 1.47 8.52 19.60
C MET A 211 1.34 7.10 20.16
N PHE A 212 0.66 6.23 19.44
CA PHE A 212 0.58 4.79 19.69
C PHE A 212 0.56 4.00 18.38
N LEU A 213 0.85 2.70 18.45
CA LEU A 213 0.90 1.82 17.29
C LEU A 213 0.14 0.52 17.57
N ASN A 214 -0.63 0.05 16.56
CA ASN A 214 -1.32 -1.24 16.59
C ASN A 214 -2.03 -1.56 17.92
N PRO A 215 -3.03 -0.74 18.33
CA PRO A 215 -3.74 -0.91 19.59
C PRO A 215 -4.51 -2.23 19.60
N THR A 216 -4.40 -2.99 20.67
CA THR A 216 -5.11 -4.25 20.88
C THR A 216 -6.19 -4.13 21.96
N ASN A 217 -5.99 -3.20 22.89
CA ASN A 217 -6.93 -2.88 23.93
C ASN A 217 -6.66 -1.48 24.47
N MET A 218 -7.65 -0.86 25.09
CA MET A 218 -7.51 0.40 25.80
C MET A 218 -8.43 0.50 27.00
N ASP A 219 -8.03 1.32 27.97
CA ASP A 219 -8.79 1.61 29.18
C ASP A 219 -8.50 3.03 29.66
N THR A 220 -9.36 3.57 30.50
CA THR A 220 -9.25 4.94 31.02
C THR A 220 -9.03 4.91 32.54
N ASP A 221 -8.06 5.67 33.02
CA ASP A 221 -7.82 5.79 34.46
C ASP A 221 -8.65 6.91 35.11
N ALA A 222 -8.58 7.00 36.44
CA ALA A 222 -9.31 7.99 37.23
C ALA A 222 -8.89 9.46 36.95
N LYS A 223 -7.81 9.68 36.22
CA LYS A 223 -7.34 11.01 35.81
C LYS A 223 -7.75 11.36 34.37
N GLY A 224 -8.51 10.48 33.70
CA GLY A 224 -8.92 10.67 32.32
C GLY A 224 -7.84 10.32 31.27
N ARG A 225 -6.71 9.73 31.68
CA ARG A 225 -5.67 9.27 30.75
C ARG A 225 -6.09 7.97 30.12
N ILE A 226 -5.75 7.78 28.84
CA ILE A 226 -6.05 6.55 28.12
C ILE A 226 -4.80 5.68 28.07
N TRP A 227 -4.93 4.45 28.57
CA TRP A 227 -3.92 3.41 28.54
C TRP A 227 -4.16 2.51 27.35
N VAL A 228 -3.17 2.39 26.46
CA VAL A 228 -3.26 1.61 25.21
C VAL A 228 -2.27 0.46 25.26
N ALA A 229 -2.76 -0.76 25.16
CA ALA A 229 -1.93 -1.94 24.96
C ALA A 229 -1.60 -2.07 23.45
N GLU A 230 -0.34 -1.98 23.11
CA GLU A 230 0.15 -2.17 21.75
C GLU A 230 0.48 -3.64 21.47
N GLY A 231 0.17 -4.13 20.26
CA GLY A 231 0.51 -5.47 19.79
C GLY A 231 1.34 -5.42 18.52
N VAL A 232 2.43 -4.65 18.53
CA VAL A 232 3.29 -4.43 17.36
C VAL A 232 3.97 -5.71 16.90
N ASN A 233 4.33 -6.58 17.85
CA ASN A 233 4.96 -7.88 17.61
C ASN A 233 3.95 -9.04 17.49
N TYR A 234 2.68 -8.76 17.31
CA TYR A 234 1.65 -9.77 17.31
C TYR A 234 1.74 -10.70 16.08
N ARG A 235 1.52 -12.01 16.31
CA ARG A 235 1.52 -13.09 15.28
C ARG A 235 2.82 -13.18 14.49
N LYS A 236 2.78 -12.91 13.17
CA LYS A 236 3.91 -13.04 12.24
C LYS A 236 4.93 -11.90 12.33
N ASN A 237 4.60 -10.86 13.07
CA ASN A 237 5.43 -9.66 13.21
C ASN A 237 6.44 -9.74 14.37
N LYS A 238 6.90 -10.93 14.71
CA LYS A 238 7.91 -11.13 15.75
C LYS A 238 9.16 -10.29 15.49
N ASN A 239 9.62 -9.61 16.52
CA ASN A 239 10.79 -8.72 16.49
C ASN A 239 10.64 -7.43 15.64
N ARG A 240 9.44 -7.01 15.32
CA ARG A 240 9.19 -5.71 14.68
C ARG A 240 9.61 -4.55 15.58
N ARG A 241 9.48 -4.75 16.89
CA ARG A 241 10.04 -3.91 17.95
C ARG A 241 10.87 -4.82 18.88
N PRO A 242 12.22 -4.75 18.82
CA PRO A 242 13.10 -5.61 19.62
C PRO A 242 12.87 -5.47 21.13
N GLU A 243 12.44 -4.28 21.58
CA GLU A 243 12.14 -3.98 22.99
C GLU A 243 10.86 -4.66 23.48
N GLY A 244 10.09 -5.24 22.57
CA GLY A 244 8.79 -5.86 22.88
C GLY A 244 7.59 -4.95 22.66
N ASP A 245 6.42 -5.47 22.96
CA ASP A 245 5.18 -4.68 23.00
C ASP A 245 5.14 -3.86 24.28
N ARG A 246 4.43 -2.74 24.27
CA ARG A 246 4.36 -1.83 25.40
C ARG A 246 2.91 -1.44 25.72
N ILE A 247 2.73 -0.88 26.89
CA ILE A 247 1.55 -0.10 27.25
C ILE A 247 1.92 1.37 27.13
N VAL A 248 1.14 2.12 26.39
CA VAL A 248 1.33 3.56 26.19
C VAL A 248 0.25 4.29 26.96
N VAL A 249 0.63 5.34 27.68
CA VAL A 249 -0.31 6.24 28.35
C VAL A 249 -0.42 7.51 27.52
N LEU A 250 -1.64 7.83 27.10
CA LEU A 250 -1.97 9.04 26.36
C LEU A 250 -2.65 10.03 27.29
N GLU A 251 -2.28 11.29 27.20
CA GLU A 251 -2.79 12.36 28.04
C GLU A 251 -3.08 13.62 27.21
N ASP A 252 -4.19 14.27 27.50
CA ASP A 252 -4.56 15.60 27.05
C ASP A 252 -4.19 16.55 28.20
N THR A 253 -3.03 17.23 28.07
CA THR A 253 -2.45 18.02 29.18
C THR A 253 -2.98 19.44 29.23
N ASP A 254 -3.53 19.95 28.13
CA ASP A 254 -4.09 21.29 28.01
C ASP A 254 -5.64 21.33 27.98
N ASN A 255 -6.28 20.17 27.99
CA ASN A 255 -7.72 19.98 27.95
C ASN A 255 -8.41 20.56 26.72
N ASP A 256 -7.75 20.46 25.55
CA ASP A 256 -8.33 20.89 24.27
C ASP A 256 -9.18 19.80 23.59
N GLY A 257 -9.28 18.62 24.19
CA GLY A 257 -9.99 17.46 23.67
C GLY A 257 -9.15 16.59 22.75
N LYS A 258 -7.83 16.73 22.75
CA LYS A 258 -6.88 15.90 21.99
C LYS A 258 -5.70 15.53 22.87
N ALA A 259 -5.20 14.31 22.67
CA ALA A 259 -3.97 13.91 23.34
C ALA A 259 -2.77 14.64 22.72
N ASP A 260 -1.94 15.22 23.58
CA ASP A 260 -0.71 15.94 23.25
C ASP A 260 0.54 15.28 23.86
N SER A 261 0.37 14.31 24.74
CA SER A 261 1.44 13.57 25.40
C SER A 261 1.26 12.06 25.26
N SER A 262 2.39 11.34 25.08
CA SER A 262 2.43 9.87 25.09
C SER A 262 3.70 9.37 25.78
N HIS A 263 3.60 8.43 26.70
CA HIS A 263 4.73 7.85 27.45
C HIS A 263 4.48 6.41 27.88
#